data_44706885cecb90b36a306ff90a658a1a
#
_entry.id   44706885cecb90b36a306ff90a658a1a
#
_cell.length_a   1.000
_cell.length_b   1.000
_cell.length_c   1.000
_cell.angle_alpha   90.00
_cell.angle_beta   90.00
_cell.angle_gamma   90.00
#
_symmetry.space_group_name_H-M   'P 1'
#
loop_
_entity.id
_entity.type
_entity.pdbx_description
1 polymer ?
#
loop_
_entity_poly.entity_id
_entity_poly.type
_entity_poly.pdbx_seq_one_letter_code
_entity_poly.pdbx_strand_id
1 'polypeptide(L)'
;TEQIAALEDTEEVTNSLENTIPAVSVSVNHAAAAQYGLTSATIGSAVRSELTGTTATTVTMDGNDLEVVVRGSGASMESLDALRSMPISAPTGGTVPLSSVAEVSVELSPQSIARTNQSRQVQVTGNTISGDTAAMNASIQSLLDGYDMPDGYQAEINSAYTDMMENF
;
A
#
# COMPACT_ATOMS: atom_id res chain seq x y z
N THR A 1 1.16 -4.03 19.29
CA THR A 1 1.40 -5.47 19.02
C THR A 1 2.38 -6.06 20.02
N GLU A 2 3.60 -5.55 20.14
CA GLU A 2 4.66 -6.10 21.00
C GLU A 2 4.24 -6.24 22.48
N GLN A 3 3.55 -5.25 23.06
CA GLN A 3 3.10 -5.29 24.44
C GLN A 3 2.01 -6.35 24.67
N ILE A 4 1.14 -6.57 23.69
CA ILE A 4 0.13 -7.63 23.75
C ILE A 4 0.79 -9.00 23.61
N ALA A 5 1.77 -9.14 22.71
CA ALA A 5 2.53 -10.38 22.55
C ALA A 5 3.41 -10.74 23.77
N ALA A 6 3.67 -9.77 24.65
CA ALA A 6 4.41 -9.99 25.90
C ALA A 6 3.52 -10.47 27.08
N LEU A 7 2.21 -10.54 26.91
CA LEU A 7 1.30 -11.10 27.93
C LEU A 7 1.48 -12.62 27.99
N GLU A 8 1.48 -13.18 29.21
CA GLU A 8 1.84 -14.59 29.46
C GLU A 8 0.91 -15.62 28.79
N ASP A 9 -0.32 -15.25 28.45
CA ASP A 9 -1.32 -16.19 27.91
C ASP A 9 -1.64 -15.91 26.44
N THR A 10 -0.74 -15.20 25.69
CA THR A 10 -0.96 -14.89 24.28
C THR A 10 -0.15 -15.75 23.34
N GLU A 11 -0.76 -16.16 22.24
CA GLU A 11 -0.15 -16.90 21.15
C GLU A 11 -0.56 -16.27 19.81
N GLU A 12 0.35 -16.33 18.82
CA GLU A 12 0.11 -15.90 17.43
C GLU A 12 -0.42 -14.46 17.30
N VAL A 13 0.13 -13.52 18.06
CA VAL A 13 -0.27 -12.13 17.97
C VAL A 13 0.22 -11.53 16.65
N THR A 14 -0.72 -11.13 15.80
CA THR A 14 -0.47 -10.52 14.49
C THR A 14 -1.20 -9.19 14.37
N ASN A 15 -0.76 -8.34 13.46
CA ASN A 15 -1.49 -7.12 13.13
C ASN A 15 -1.68 -6.98 11.61
N SER A 16 -2.73 -6.25 11.22
CA SER A 16 -3.10 -6.09 9.81
C SER A 16 -2.09 -5.27 8.99
N LEU A 17 -1.13 -4.58 9.63
CA LEU A 17 -0.07 -3.84 8.95
C LEU A 17 1.17 -4.71 8.65
N GLU A 18 1.28 -5.90 9.24
CA GLU A 18 2.41 -6.82 8.98
C GLU A 18 2.35 -7.42 7.59
N ASN A 19 1.15 -7.55 7.02
CA ASN A 19 0.96 -8.02 5.66
C ASN A 19 1.34 -6.92 4.66
N THR A 20 2.64 -6.73 4.45
CA THR A 20 3.18 -5.77 3.50
C THR A 20 3.72 -6.47 2.26
N ILE A 21 3.58 -5.81 1.12
CA ILE A 21 4.23 -6.21 -0.13
C ILE A 21 5.22 -5.14 -0.56
N PRO A 22 6.35 -5.51 -1.13
CA PRO A 22 7.23 -4.53 -1.73
C PRO A 22 6.55 -3.89 -2.94
N ALA A 23 6.45 -2.57 -2.93
CA ALA A 23 5.90 -1.76 -4.01
C ALA A 23 6.95 -0.76 -4.47
N VAL A 24 7.02 -0.53 -5.79
CA VAL A 24 7.85 0.54 -6.33
C VAL A 24 7.09 1.85 -6.21
N SER A 25 7.64 2.79 -5.46
CA SER A 25 7.13 4.15 -5.30
C SER A 25 7.89 5.10 -6.24
N VAL A 26 7.14 5.93 -6.96
CA VAL A 26 7.69 6.98 -7.82
C VAL A 26 7.22 8.32 -7.28
N SER A 27 8.10 9.01 -6.56
CA SER A 27 7.81 10.33 -5.97
C SER A 27 8.30 11.44 -6.88
N VAL A 28 7.39 12.22 -7.45
CA VAL A 28 7.72 13.27 -8.41
C VAL A 28 8.27 14.52 -7.70
N ASN A 29 9.45 14.97 -8.12
CA ASN A 29 9.97 16.28 -7.75
C ASN A 29 9.35 17.36 -8.63
N HIS A 30 8.33 18.05 -8.10
CA HIS A 30 7.57 19.06 -8.84
C HIS A 30 8.43 20.21 -9.35
N ALA A 31 9.45 20.65 -8.57
CA ALA A 31 10.32 21.76 -8.97
C ALA A 31 11.24 21.35 -10.14
N ALA A 32 11.79 20.15 -10.11
CA ALA A 32 12.60 19.63 -11.21
C ALA A 32 11.74 19.35 -12.45
N ALA A 33 10.55 18.75 -12.30
CA ALA A 33 9.63 18.46 -13.39
C ALA A 33 9.17 19.72 -14.11
N ALA A 34 8.89 20.81 -13.37
CA ALA A 34 8.46 22.07 -13.93
C ALA A 34 9.51 22.71 -14.87
N GLN A 35 10.81 22.51 -14.63
CA GLN A 35 11.89 23.02 -15.49
C GLN A 35 11.83 22.41 -16.90
N TYR A 36 11.28 21.21 -17.03
CA TYR A 36 11.10 20.50 -18.30
C TYR A 36 9.66 20.60 -18.83
N GLY A 37 8.79 21.38 -18.17
CA GLY A 37 7.38 21.49 -18.52
C GLY A 37 6.57 20.22 -18.23
N LEU A 38 7.09 19.35 -17.37
CA LEU A 38 6.45 18.08 -17.01
C LEU A 38 5.56 18.26 -15.77
N THR A 39 4.43 17.56 -15.77
CA THR A 39 3.53 17.45 -14.62
C THR A 39 3.54 16.03 -14.07
N SER A 40 3.10 15.83 -12.83
CA SER A 40 2.96 14.49 -12.26
C SER A 40 2.06 13.58 -13.10
N ALA A 41 1.01 14.15 -13.71
CA ALA A 41 0.12 13.41 -14.59
C ALA A 41 0.81 12.94 -15.87
N THR A 42 1.63 13.80 -16.50
CA THR A 42 2.39 13.42 -17.72
C THR A 42 3.45 12.36 -17.41
N ILE A 43 4.17 12.51 -16.28
CA ILE A 43 5.14 11.52 -15.83
C ILE A 43 4.46 10.18 -15.52
N GLY A 44 3.36 10.20 -14.76
CA GLY A 44 2.61 8.98 -14.42
C GLY A 44 2.04 8.28 -15.67
N SER A 45 1.55 9.03 -16.65
CA SER A 45 1.07 8.47 -17.91
C SER A 45 2.21 7.84 -18.72
N ALA A 46 3.39 8.47 -18.76
CA ALA A 46 4.55 7.94 -19.46
C ALA A 46 5.03 6.62 -18.82
N VAL A 47 5.16 6.59 -17.47
CA VAL A 47 5.53 5.39 -16.73
C VAL A 47 4.50 4.28 -16.96
N ARG A 48 3.21 4.58 -16.87
CA ARG A 48 2.14 3.61 -17.11
C ARG A 48 2.18 3.06 -18.53
N SER A 49 2.31 3.92 -19.54
CA SER A 49 2.36 3.51 -20.95
C SER A 49 3.53 2.56 -21.22
N GLU A 50 4.69 2.81 -20.63
CA GLU A 50 5.88 1.96 -20.77
C GLU A 50 5.68 0.60 -20.09
N LEU A 51 5.10 0.58 -18.85
CA LEU A 51 4.94 -0.64 -18.07
C LEU A 51 3.79 -1.52 -18.57
N THR A 52 2.61 -0.94 -18.86
CA THR A 52 1.41 -1.70 -19.26
C THR A 52 1.18 -1.74 -20.76
N GLY A 53 1.80 -0.83 -21.50
CA GLY A 53 1.50 -0.57 -22.89
C GLY A 53 0.25 0.31 -23.08
N THR A 54 -0.02 0.62 -24.31
CA THR A 54 -1.19 1.41 -24.73
C THR A 54 -1.99 0.62 -25.75
N THR A 55 -3.29 0.44 -25.51
CA THR A 55 -4.18 -0.14 -26.52
C THR A 55 -4.32 0.85 -27.68
N ALA A 56 -3.78 0.49 -28.83
CA ALA A 56 -3.76 1.35 -30.01
C ALA A 56 -5.08 1.25 -30.82
N THR A 57 -5.61 0.04 -30.98
CA THR A 57 -6.83 -0.24 -31.74
C THR A 57 -7.33 -1.65 -31.43
N THR A 58 -8.52 -1.95 -31.95
CA THR A 58 -9.07 -3.31 -31.96
C THR A 58 -9.16 -3.78 -33.43
N VAL A 59 -8.74 -5.01 -33.69
CA VAL A 59 -8.80 -5.63 -35.00
C VAL A 59 -9.72 -6.85 -34.93
N THR A 60 -10.69 -6.94 -35.82
CA THR A 60 -11.56 -8.10 -35.91
C THR A 60 -10.91 -9.15 -36.81
N MET A 61 -10.55 -10.31 -36.23
CA MET A 61 -10.03 -11.47 -36.96
C MET A 61 -10.91 -12.67 -36.69
N ASP A 62 -11.37 -13.36 -37.76
CA ASP A 62 -12.21 -14.56 -37.68
C ASP A 62 -13.47 -14.37 -36.80
N GLY A 63 -14.06 -13.16 -36.84
CA GLY A 63 -15.24 -12.81 -36.04
C GLY A 63 -14.99 -12.51 -34.55
N ASN A 64 -13.73 -12.49 -34.12
CA ASN A 64 -13.34 -12.11 -32.78
C ASN A 64 -12.60 -10.77 -32.78
N ASP A 65 -12.92 -9.91 -31.82
CA ASP A 65 -12.25 -8.64 -31.62
C ASP A 65 -10.99 -8.83 -30.76
N LEU A 66 -9.83 -8.48 -31.33
CA LEU A 66 -8.52 -8.59 -30.71
C LEU A 66 -7.98 -7.19 -30.43
N GLU A 67 -7.60 -6.91 -29.18
CA GLU A 67 -6.94 -5.66 -28.82
C GLU A 67 -5.47 -5.66 -29.28
N VAL A 68 -5.08 -4.60 -29.97
CA VAL A 68 -3.69 -4.35 -30.37
C VAL A 68 -3.05 -3.47 -29.30
N VAL A 69 -2.16 -4.05 -28.49
CA VAL A 69 -1.44 -3.33 -27.43
C VAL A 69 -0.02 -3.03 -27.90
N VAL A 70 0.33 -1.76 -27.94
CA VAL A 70 1.69 -1.29 -28.20
C VAL A 70 2.40 -1.13 -26.86
N ARG A 71 3.54 -1.79 -26.72
CA ARG A 71 4.41 -1.72 -25.53
C ARG A 71 5.80 -1.23 -25.95
N GLY A 72 6.50 -0.58 -25.02
CA GLY A 72 7.91 -0.33 -25.15
C GLY A 72 8.73 -1.63 -25.15
N SER A 73 10.05 -1.52 -25.21
CA SER A 73 10.95 -2.68 -25.24
C SER A 73 10.88 -3.57 -23.99
N GLY A 74 10.18 -3.14 -22.94
CA GLY A 74 10.09 -3.84 -21.65
C GLY A 74 11.37 -3.74 -20.80
N ALA A 75 12.42 -3.12 -21.30
CA ALA A 75 13.70 -2.98 -20.59
C ALA A 75 13.56 -2.25 -19.24
N SER A 76 12.60 -1.33 -19.12
CA SER A 76 12.31 -0.60 -17.87
C SER A 76 11.74 -1.48 -16.77
N MET A 77 11.29 -2.70 -17.08
CA MET A 77 10.70 -3.65 -16.12
C MET A 77 11.74 -4.62 -15.53
N GLU A 78 12.94 -4.66 -16.07
CA GLU A 78 13.96 -5.64 -15.68
C GLU A 78 14.66 -5.28 -14.36
N SER A 79 14.74 -4.00 -14.04
CA SER A 79 15.36 -3.52 -12.80
C SER A 79 14.91 -2.12 -12.41
N LEU A 80 15.13 -1.75 -11.13
CA LEU A 80 14.90 -0.37 -10.66
C LEU A 80 15.77 0.65 -11.39
N ASP A 81 17.00 0.29 -11.73
CA ASP A 81 17.91 1.20 -12.44
C ASP A 81 17.47 1.41 -13.88
N ALA A 82 16.92 0.39 -14.52
CA ALA A 82 16.29 0.51 -15.82
C ALA A 82 15.08 1.44 -15.78
N LEU A 83 14.23 1.33 -14.73
CA LEU A 83 13.11 2.24 -14.53
C LEU A 83 13.58 3.69 -14.26
N ARG A 84 14.63 3.88 -13.45
CA ARG A 84 15.21 5.21 -13.18
C ARG A 84 15.76 5.89 -14.44
N SER A 85 16.32 5.10 -15.34
CA SER A 85 16.88 5.58 -16.62
C SER A 85 15.85 5.72 -17.74
N MET A 86 14.59 5.36 -17.49
CA MET A 86 13.51 5.45 -18.48
C MET A 86 13.39 6.86 -19.05
N PRO A 87 13.43 7.02 -20.40
CA PRO A 87 13.32 8.33 -21.03
C PRO A 87 11.87 8.86 -21.01
N ILE A 88 11.70 10.07 -20.52
CA ILE A 88 10.40 10.79 -20.55
C ILE A 88 10.51 11.92 -21.55
N SER A 89 9.57 12.00 -22.50
CA SER A 89 9.50 13.08 -23.48
C SER A 89 9.05 14.38 -22.81
N ALA A 90 9.86 15.41 -22.90
CA ALA A 90 9.55 16.73 -22.35
C ALA A 90 8.85 17.61 -23.39
N PRO A 91 7.78 18.35 -23.03
CA PRO A 91 7.12 19.31 -23.92
C PRO A 91 8.06 20.42 -24.42
N THR A 92 9.09 20.74 -23.66
CA THR A 92 10.13 21.71 -24.03
C THR A 92 11.09 21.20 -25.11
N GLY A 93 10.96 19.94 -25.51
CA GLY A 93 11.80 19.25 -26.48
C GLY A 93 12.87 18.37 -25.81
N GLY A 94 13.13 17.22 -26.44
CA GLY A 94 14.08 16.22 -25.95
C GLY A 94 13.47 15.22 -24.96
N THR A 95 14.36 14.40 -24.39
CA THR A 95 14.01 13.37 -23.40
C THR A 95 14.85 13.56 -22.15
N VAL A 96 14.24 13.34 -20.99
CA VAL A 96 14.90 13.36 -19.67
C VAL A 96 14.70 12.02 -18.99
N PRO A 97 15.71 11.47 -18.30
CA PRO A 97 15.52 10.25 -17.55
C PRO A 97 14.59 10.49 -16.36
N LEU A 98 13.78 9.48 -15.99
CA LEU A 98 12.84 9.56 -14.88
C LEU A 98 13.52 10.01 -13.58
N SER A 99 14.73 9.56 -13.32
CA SER A 99 15.54 9.93 -12.14
C SER A 99 15.85 11.42 -12.01
N SER A 100 15.77 12.19 -13.09
CA SER A 100 15.97 13.65 -13.04
C SER A 100 14.75 14.40 -12.52
N VAL A 101 13.56 13.81 -12.58
CA VAL A 101 12.26 14.45 -12.26
C VAL A 101 11.48 13.69 -11.18
N ALA A 102 11.92 12.49 -10.79
CA ALA A 102 11.27 11.68 -9.77
C ALA A 102 12.30 10.80 -9.03
N GLU A 103 12.01 10.53 -7.78
CA GLU A 103 12.72 9.54 -6.97
C GLU A 103 11.98 8.19 -7.10
N VAL A 104 12.75 7.12 -7.35
CA VAL A 104 12.23 5.75 -7.46
C VAL A 104 12.82 4.93 -6.33
N SER A 105 11.95 4.48 -5.42
CA SER A 105 12.28 3.67 -4.25
C SER A 105 11.44 2.41 -4.18
N VAL A 106 11.90 1.42 -3.42
CA VAL A 106 11.07 0.28 -3.01
C VAL A 106 10.61 0.52 -1.59
N GLU A 107 9.31 0.51 -1.39
CA GLU A 107 8.69 0.69 -0.09
C GLU A 107 7.81 -0.50 0.23
N LEU A 108 7.75 -0.86 1.51
CA LEU A 108 6.79 -1.84 1.98
C LEU A 108 5.42 -1.17 2.10
N SER A 109 4.47 -1.61 1.30
CA SER A 109 3.10 -1.09 1.31
C SER A 109 2.15 -2.10 1.91
N PRO A 110 1.22 -1.69 2.79
CA PRO A 110 0.19 -2.58 3.28
C PRO A 110 -0.63 -3.16 2.12
N GLN A 111 -0.89 -4.47 2.18
CA GLN A 111 -1.68 -5.17 1.16
C GLN A 111 -3.13 -4.68 1.11
N SER A 112 -3.65 -4.26 2.26
CA SER A 112 -5.00 -3.71 2.39
C SER A 112 -5.03 -2.59 3.42
N ILE A 113 -5.93 -1.64 3.21
CA ILE A 113 -6.20 -0.56 4.15
C ILE A 113 -7.66 -0.67 4.57
N ALA A 114 -7.88 -1.15 5.81
CA ALA A 114 -9.21 -1.19 6.39
C ALA A 114 -9.66 0.19 6.89
N ARG A 115 -10.93 0.48 6.73
CA ARG A 115 -11.58 1.68 7.26
C ARG A 115 -12.92 1.32 7.86
N THR A 116 -13.20 1.90 9.03
CA THR A 116 -14.51 1.86 9.66
C THR A 116 -14.97 3.29 9.89
N ASN A 117 -16.18 3.64 9.47
CA ASN A 117 -16.73 4.99 9.57
C ASN A 117 -15.77 6.06 9.00
N GLN A 118 -15.16 5.79 7.84
CA GLN A 118 -14.19 6.66 7.14
C GLN A 118 -12.83 6.84 7.86
N SER A 119 -12.67 6.34 9.08
CA SER A 119 -11.39 6.33 9.81
C SER A 119 -10.58 5.08 9.49
N ARG A 120 -9.26 5.23 9.42
CA ARG A 120 -8.38 4.07 9.24
C ARG A 120 -8.42 3.19 10.47
N GLN A 121 -8.51 1.87 10.25
CA GLN A 121 -8.50 0.86 11.30
C GLN A 121 -7.29 -0.05 11.13
N VAL A 122 -6.65 -0.36 12.25
CA VAL A 122 -5.63 -1.42 12.37
C VAL A 122 -6.20 -2.46 13.33
N GLN A 123 -6.22 -3.71 12.89
CA GLN A 123 -6.67 -4.82 13.71
C GLN A 123 -5.45 -5.59 14.22
N VAL A 124 -5.42 -5.82 15.53
CA VAL A 124 -4.49 -6.74 16.19
C VAL A 124 -5.28 -7.95 16.63
N THR A 125 -4.86 -9.13 16.21
CA THR A 125 -5.48 -10.42 16.55
C THR A 125 -4.47 -11.30 17.26
N GLY A 126 -4.94 -12.08 18.22
CA GLY A 126 -4.13 -13.05 18.94
C GLY A 126 -5.04 -14.13 19.52
N ASN A 127 -4.44 -15.25 19.85
CA ASN A 127 -5.11 -16.39 20.52
C ASN A 127 -4.67 -16.46 21.97
N THR A 128 -5.55 -16.99 22.83
CA THR A 128 -5.21 -17.33 24.22
C THR A 128 -4.77 -18.79 24.32
N ILE A 129 -3.72 -19.07 25.07
CA ILE A 129 -3.22 -20.44 25.31
C ILE A 129 -4.18 -21.19 26.22
N SER A 130 -4.65 -20.55 27.30
CA SER A 130 -5.57 -21.13 28.27
C SER A 130 -7.02 -21.22 27.79
N GLY A 131 -7.39 -20.42 26.79
CA GLY A 131 -8.78 -20.23 26.36
C GLY A 131 -9.60 -19.32 27.29
N ASP A 132 -9.00 -18.71 28.33
CA ASP A 132 -9.67 -17.73 29.20
C ASP A 132 -9.67 -16.35 28.57
N THR A 133 -10.63 -16.14 27.68
CA THR A 133 -10.81 -14.86 26.97
C THR A 133 -11.21 -13.71 27.90
N ALA A 134 -11.86 -14.00 29.04
CA ALA A 134 -12.28 -12.98 29.99
C ALA A 134 -11.07 -12.39 30.74
N ALA A 135 -10.19 -13.24 31.25
CA ALA A 135 -8.94 -12.83 31.89
C ALA A 135 -8.03 -12.08 30.90
N MET A 136 -7.95 -12.56 29.66
CA MET A 136 -7.17 -11.90 28.62
C MET A 136 -7.70 -10.52 28.29
N ASN A 137 -9.03 -10.36 28.12
CA ASN A 137 -9.64 -9.06 27.86
C ASN A 137 -9.38 -8.07 29.00
N ALA A 138 -9.44 -8.52 30.26
CA ALA A 138 -9.11 -7.67 31.40
C ALA A 138 -7.64 -7.22 31.38
N SER A 139 -6.72 -8.10 31.00
CA SER A 139 -5.30 -7.79 30.88
C SER A 139 -5.03 -6.80 29.74
N ILE A 140 -5.67 -6.97 28.58
CA ILE A 140 -5.55 -6.06 27.44
C ILE A 140 -6.17 -4.70 27.80
N GLN A 141 -7.34 -4.67 28.47
CA GLN A 141 -7.98 -3.42 28.90
C GLN A 141 -7.07 -2.64 29.87
N SER A 142 -6.47 -3.32 30.85
CA SER A 142 -5.52 -2.69 31.78
C SER A 142 -4.30 -2.10 31.05
N LEU A 143 -3.83 -2.79 30.00
CA LEU A 143 -2.72 -2.32 29.15
C LEU A 143 -3.13 -1.10 28.34
N LEU A 144 -4.35 -1.07 27.78
CA LEU A 144 -4.86 0.06 27.02
C LEU A 144 -5.12 1.28 27.90
N ASP A 145 -5.63 1.08 29.12
CA ASP A 145 -5.89 2.15 30.10
C ASP A 145 -4.58 2.83 30.56
N GLY A 146 -3.47 2.08 30.58
CA GLY A 146 -2.14 2.59 30.86
C GLY A 146 -1.37 3.17 29.67
N TYR A 147 -1.94 3.05 28.47
CA TYR A 147 -1.27 3.51 27.25
C TYR A 147 -1.70 4.92 26.88
N ASP A 148 -0.72 5.84 26.77
CA ASP A 148 -0.97 7.22 26.32
C ASP A 148 -1.23 7.25 24.81
N MET A 149 -2.50 7.26 24.43
CA MET A 149 -2.91 7.32 23.03
C MET A 149 -2.67 8.71 22.44
N PRO A 150 -2.05 8.81 21.26
CA PRO A 150 -1.96 10.07 20.54
C PRO A 150 -3.35 10.63 20.20
N ASP A 151 -3.46 11.96 20.10
CA ASP A 151 -4.70 12.63 19.74
C ASP A 151 -5.30 12.08 18.43
N GLY A 152 -6.58 11.74 18.45
CA GLY A 152 -7.31 11.21 17.31
C GLY A 152 -7.23 9.70 17.12
N TYR A 153 -6.54 8.97 18.00
CA TYR A 153 -6.51 7.51 18.02
C TYR A 153 -7.41 6.97 19.12
N GLN A 154 -8.07 5.86 18.82
CA GLN A 154 -8.89 5.12 19.78
C GLN A 154 -8.58 3.63 19.63
N ALA A 155 -8.63 2.89 20.71
CA ALA A 155 -8.50 1.44 20.71
C ALA A 155 -9.74 0.83 21.38
N GLU A 156 -10.28 -0.21 20.76
CA GLU A 156 -11.45 -0.96 21.25
C GLU A 156 -11.10 -2.43 21.24
N ILE A 157 -11.56 -3.16 22.24
CA ILE A 157 -11.46 -4.61 22.29
C ILE A 157 -12.74 -5.17 21.70
N ASN A 158 -12.59 -5.93 20.61
CA ASN A 158 -13.68 -6.69 20.01
C ASN A 158 -13.39 -8.18 20.22
N SER A 159 -14.12 -8.84 21.07
CA SER A 159 -13.99 -10.26 21.32
C SER A 159 -15.37 -10.92 21.17
N ALA A 160 -15.38 -12.22 20.89
CA ALA A 160 -16.61 -13.01 20.84
C ALA A 160 -17.39 -12.93 22.16
N TYR A 161 -16.73 -12.63 23.28
CA TYR A 161 -17.34 -12.43 24.59
C TYR A 161 -18.09 -11.09 24.66
N THR A 162 -17.54 -10.02 24.08
CA THR A 162 -18.20 -8.71 24.03
C THR A 162 -19.47 -8.77 23.18
N ASP A 163 -19.40 -9.43 22.02
CA ASP A 163 -20.54 -9.62 21.12
C ASP A 163 -21.67 -10.44 21.78
N MET A 164 -21.32 -11.39 22.65
CA MET A 164 -22.31 -12.14 23.43
C MET A 164 -23.01 -11.29 24.50
N MET A 165 -22.27 -10.39 25.15
CA MET A 165 -22.84 -9.54 26.22
C MET A 165 -23.71 -8.39 25.68
N GLU A 166 -23.48 -7.92 24.47
CA GLU A 166 -24.31 -6.91 23.82
C GLU A 166 -25.65 -7.47 23.29
N ASN A 167 -25.77 -8.79 23.13
CA ASN A 167 -26.97 -9.46 22.63
C ASN A 167 -27.91 -10.01 23.74
N PHE A 168 -27.64 -9.73 25.01
CA PHE A 168 -28.46 -10.08 26.16
C PHE A 168 -29.00 -8.81 26.86
#